data_2a44f7ec9948cd1636700e287856efdc
#
_entry.id   2a44f7ec9948cd1636700e287856efdc
#
_cell.length_a   1.000
_cell.length_b   1.000
_cell.length_c   1.000
_cell.angle_alpha   90.00
_cell.angle_beta   90.00
_cell.angle_gamma   90.00
#
_symmetry.space_group_name_H-M   'P 1'
#
loop_
_entity.id
_entity.type
_entity.pdbx_description
1 polymer ?
#
loop_
_entity_poly.entity_id
_entity_poly.type
_entity_poly.pdbx_seq_one_letter_code
_entity_poly.pdbx_strand_id
1 'polypeptide(L)'
;MVINLVLLLAGCFNYVPTDFTTVPVGEDIRLIVSRERVPDLSELTLQDNPAPVLEGTLERREDTSLIVRIPVGRRTDGFHSVALGQAIHVHPDAIISAELRVLDGFKTTGIIAGMIAGATTLLLLGMDAMSDQAPLPQPDPPDFRMRLISIPIG
;
A
#
# COMPACT_ATOMS: atom_id res chain seq x y z
N MET A 1 10.45 0.09 13.02
CA MET A 1 10.27 1.24 12.13
C MET A 1 9.46 0.89 10.87
N VAL A 2 9.65 -0.27 10.24
CA VAL A 2 8.90 -0.72 9.04
C VAL A 2 7.39 -0.86 9.29
N ILE A 3 6.98 -1.33 10.47
CA ILE A 3 5.56 -1.54 10.84
C ILE A 3 4.77 -0.23 10.83
N ASN A 4 5.35 0.88 11.27
CA ASN A 4 4.71 2.19 11.25
C ASN A 4 4.50 2.72 9.81
N LEU A 5 5.38 2.40 8.87
CA LEU A 5 5.26 2.78 7.48
C LEU A 5 4.10 2.07 6.79
N VAL A 6 3.87 0.79 7.11
CA VAL A 6 2.77 -0.02 6.56
C VAL A 6 1.40 0.48 7.06
N LEU A 7 1.32 0.90 8.33
CA LEU A 7 0.09 1.47 8.91
C LEU A 7 -0.31 2.81 8.27
N LEU A 8 0.67 3.62 7.83
CA LEU A 8 0.41 4.88 7.15
C LEU A 8 -0.16 4.67 5.73
N LEU A 9 0.18 3.58 5.07
CA LEU A 9 -0.33 3.25 3.74
C LEU A 9 -1.78 2.75 3.75
N ALA A 10 -2.25 2.18 4.85
CA ALA A 10 -3.61 1.67 4.97
C ALA A 10 -4.71 2.76 4.96
N GLY A 11 -4.34 4.03 5.16
CA GLY A 11 -5.27 5.16 5.20
C GLY A 11 -5.44 5.94 3.90
N CYS A 12 -4.83 5.49 2.80
CA CYS A 12 -4.82 6.25 1.54
C CYS A 12 -6.11 6.15 0.70
N PHE A 13 -7.06 5.31 1.10
CA PHE A 13 -8.32 5.15 0.39
C PHE A 13 -9.47 5.73 1.20
N ASN A 14 -10.43 6.30 0.49
CA ASN A 14 -11.68 6.78 1.06
C ASN A 14 -12.85 6.23 0.24
N TYR A 15 -14.00 6.04 0.90
CA TYR A 15 -15.24 5.65 0.25
C TYR A 15 -16.10 6.89 0.06
N VAL A 16 -16.44 7.19 -1.19
CA VAL A 16 -17.25 8.34 -1.55
C VAL A 16 -18.60 7.84 -2.04
N PRO A 17 -19.71 8.31 -1.44
CA PRO A 17 -21.05 8.02 -1.93
C PRO A 17 -21.16 8.39 -3.41
N THR A 18 -21.66 7.48 -4.20
CA THR A 18 -21.77 7.66 -5.66
C THR A 18 -23.04 7.01 -6.19
N ASP A 19 -23.47 7.45 -7.36
CA ASP A 19 -24.53 6.76 -8.08
C ASP A 19 -23.94 5.51 -8.74
N PHE A 20 -24.49 4.34 -8.44
CA PHE A 20 -24.04 3.06 -9.01
C PHE A 20 -24.10 3.04 -10.54
N THR A 21 -24.94 3.89 -11.16
CA THR A 21 -25.05 4.01 -12.62
C THR A 21 -23.83 4.67 -13.25
N THR A 22 -23.08 5.45 -12.51
CA THR A 22 -21.92 6.21 -12.99
C THR A 22 -20.59 5.53 -12.71
N VAL A 23 -20.56 4.48 -11.87
CA VAL A 23 -19.32 3.77 -11.51
C VAL A 23 -18.73 3.08 -12.75
N PRO A 24 -17.46 3.31 -13.12
CA PRO A 24 -16.81 2.59 -14.21
C PRO A 24 -16.66 1.10 -13.91
N VAL A 25 -16.72 0.28 -14.95
CA VAL A 25 -16.40 -1.16 -14.86
C VAL A 25 -14.92 -1.32 -14.53
N GLY A 26 -14.59 -2.19 -13.60
CA GLY A 26 -13.23 -2.44 -13.12
C GLY A 26 -12.88 -1.70 -11.83
N GLU A 27 -13.73 -0.80 -11.36
CA GLU A 27 -13.49 -0.06 -10.11
C GLU A 27 -13.96 -0.83 -8.87
N ASP A 28 -13.28 -0.60 -7.74
CA ASP A 28 -13.65 -1.16 -6.45
C ASP A 28 -14.80 -0.36 -5.85
N ILE A 29 -15.88 -1.07 -5.54
CA ILE A 29 -17.09 -0.49 -4.99
C ILE A 29 -17.48 -1.16 -3.67
N ARG A 30 -18.18 -0.40 -2.85
CA ARG A 30 -18.87 -0.88 -1.67
C ARG A 30 -20.36 -0.65 -1.87
N LEU A 31 -21.12 -1.75 -1.84
CA LEU A 31 -22.59 -1.71 -1.94
C LEU A 31 -23.21 -2.11 -0.61
N ILE A 32 -24.16 -1.34 -0.15
CA ILE A 32 -25.07 -1.73 0.91
C ILE A 32 -26.33 -2.23 0.21
N VAL A 33 -26.65 -3.50 0.41
CA VAL A 33 -27.77 -4.14 -0.31
C VAL A 33 -28.80 -4.70 0.66
N SER A 34 -30.03 -4.85 0.16
CA SER A 34 -31.08 -5.57 0.89
C SER A 34 -30.88 -7.06 0.73
N ARG A 35 -30.69 -7.80 1.83
CA ARG A 35 -30.49 -9.24 1.83
C ARG A 35 -31.63 -10.01 1.17
N GLU A 36 -32.84 -9.55 1.36
CA GLU A 36 -34.05 -10.22 0.82
C GLU A 36 -34.11 -10.22 -0.70
N ARG A 37 -33.40 -9.29 -1.35
CA ARG A 37 -33.44 -9.09 -2.80
C ARG A 37 -32.22 -9.63 -3.54
N VAL A 38 -31.26 -10.20 -2.84
CA VAL A 38 -30.04 -10.77 -3.43
C VAL A 38 -29.92 -12.23 -2.99
N PRO A 39 -30.47 -13.18 -3.74
CA PRO A 39 -30.52 -14.61 -3.36
C PRO A 39 -29.12 -15.22 -3.22
N ASP A 40 -28.14 -14.77 -4.01
CA ASP A 40 -26.77 -15.28 -3.99
C ASP A 40 -26.06 -15.01 -2.64
N LEU A 41 -26.55 -14.07 -1.82
CA LEU A 41 -26.03 -13.79 -0.50
C LEU A 41 -26.33 -14.87 0.53
N SER A 42 -27.29 -15.73 0.29
CA SER A 42 -27.64 -16.84 1.21
C SER A 42 -26.52 -17.87 1.31
N GLU A 43 -25.68 -17.98 0.27
CA GLU A 43 -24.54 -18.90 0.23
C GLU A 43 -23.29 -18.30 0.91
N LEU A 44 -23.25 -16.99 1.11
CA LEU A 44 -22.16 -16.34 1.81
C LEU A 44 -22.44 -16.32 3.30
N THR A 45 -21.46 -16.73 4.10
CA THR A 45 -21.50 -16.67 5.58
C THR A 45 -21.41 -15.20 6.03
N LEU A 46 -22.31 -14.37 5.54
CA LEU A 46 -22.44 -12.98 6.00
C LEU A 46 -23.28 -13.01 7.29
N GLN A 47 -22.80 -12.28 8.29
CA GLN A 47 -23.49 -12.08 9.56
C GLN A 47 -24.98 -11.78 9.32
N ASP A 48 -25.86 -12.15 10.24
CA ASP A 48 -27.32 -11.90 10.19
C ASP A 48 -27.66 -10.40 10.19
N ASN A 49 -27.16 -9.68 9.19
CA ASN A 49 -27.40 -8.27 8.97
C ASN A 49 -28.45 -8.12 7.85
N PRO A 50 -29.55 -7.39 8.09
CA PRO A 50 -30.58 -7.12 7.06
C PRO A 50 -30.06 -6.29 5.89
N ALA A 51 -28.99 -5.53 6.10
CA ALA A 51 -28.33 -4.70 5.08
C ALA A 51 -26.84 -5.02 5.03
N PRO A 52 -26.44 -6.18 4.44
CA PRO A 52 -25.04 -6.55 4.34
C PRO A 52 -24.28 -5.60 3.41
N VAL A 53 -23.02 -5.42 3.75
CA VAL A 53 -22.07 -4.62 2.96
C VAL A 53 -21.29 -5.58 2.04
N LEU A 54 -21.36 -5.33 0.75
CA LEU A 54 -20.63 -6.06 -0.27
C LEU A 54 -19.46 -5.19 -0.75
N GLU A 55 -18.23 -5.62 -0.53
CA GLU A 55 -17.03 -4.97 -1.07
C GLU A 55 -16.46 -5.83 -2.18
N GLY A 56 -16.29 -5.23 -3.35
CA GLY A 56 -15.80 -5.96 -4.52
C GLY A 56 -15.52 -5.04 -5.70
N THR A 57 -15.16 -5.65 -6.81
CA THR A 57 -14.91 -4.94 -8.07
C THR A 57 -16.11 -5.08 -8.99
N LEU A 58 -16.57 -3.98 -9.58
CA LEU A 58 -17.63 -4.00 -10.59
C LEU A 58 -17.10 -4.67 -11.88
N GLU A 59 -17.50 -5.91 -12.12
CA GLU A 59 -17.00 -6.67 -13.27
C GLU A 59 -17.74 -6.34 -14.56
N ARG A 60 -19.06 -6.18 -14.45
CA ARG A 60 -19.92 -5.90 -15.59
C ARG A 60 -21.20 -5.22 -15.15
N ARG A 61 -21.73 -4.41 -16.05
CA ARG A 61 -23.08 -3.84 -15.93
C ARG A 61 -23.93 -4.40 -17.06
N GLU A 62 -25.05 -4.96 -16.67
CA GLU A 62 -26.11 -5.41 -17.57
C GLU A 62 -27.31 -4.48 -17.44
N ASP A 63 -28.27 -4.56 -18.37
CA ASP A 63 -29.44 -3.66 -18.37
C ASP A 63 -30.26 -3.76 -17.09
N THR A 64 -30.27 -4.93 -16.46
CA THR A 64 -31.12 -5.22 -15.29
C THR A 64 -30.32 -5.61 -14.04
N SER A 65 -29.01 -5.74 -14.14
CA SER A 65 -28.18 -6.19 -12.99
C SER A 65 -26.76 -5.66 -13.07
N LEU A 66 -26.13 -5.59 -11.89
CA LEU A 66 -24.71 -5.36 -11.73
C LEU A 66 -24.04 -6.67 -11.33
N ILE A 67 -22.95 -7.02 -12.00
CA ILE A 67 -22.12 -8.16 -11.62
C ILE A 67 -20.94 -7.65 -10.85
N VAL A 68 -20.89 -7.98 -9.56
CA VAL A 68 -19.83 -7.58 -8.64
C VAL A 68 -19.04 -8.80 -8.22
N ARG A 69 -17.74 -8.76 -8.41
CA ARG A 69 -16.82 -9.80 -7.95
C ARG A 69 -16.36 -9.53 -6.53
N ILE A 70 -16.76 -10.38 -5.62
CA ILE A 70 -16.42 -10.30 -4.20
C ILE A 70 -15.28 -11.27 -3.88
N PRO A 71 -14.22 -10.85 -3.17
CA PRO A 71 -13.18 -11.76 -2.74
C PRO A 71 -13.72 -12.67 -1.62
N VAL A 72 -13.85 -13.95 -1.90
CA VAL A 72 -14.37 -14.96 -0.93
C VAL A 72 -13.26 -15.75 -0.24
N GLY A 73 -12.05 -15.67 -0.76
CA GLY A 73 -10.92 -16.39 -0.17
C GLY A 73 -9.62 -16.13 -0.91
N ARG A 74 -8.55 -16.71 -0.39
CA ARG A 74 -7.23 -16.67 -1.01
C ARG A 74 -6.66 -18.09 -1.04
N ARG A 75 -6.32 -18.57 -2.21
CA ARG A 75 -5.61 -19.83 -2.37
C ARG A 75 -4.12 -19.54 -2.51
N THR A 76 -3.32 -20.14 -1.63
CA THR A 76 -1.87 -20.04 -1.70
C THR A 76 -1.33 -21.37 -2.25
N ASP A 77 -0.59 -21.30 -3.35
CA ASP A 77 0.07 -22.42 -3.97
C ASP A 77 1.56 -22.10 -4.07
N GLY A 78 2.34 -22.60 -3.12
CA GLY A 78 3.76 -22.24 -2.97
C GLY A 78 3.96 -20.76 -2.69
N PHE A 79 4.69 -20.06 -3.55
CA PHE A 79 4.96 -18.62 -3.45
C PHE A 79 3.90 -17.74 -4.14
N HIS A 80 2.90 -18.34 -4.79
CA HIS A 80 1.85 -17.62 -5.48
C HIS A 80 0.55 -17.65 -4.66
N SER A 81 -0.07 -16.49 -4.47
CA SER A 81 -1.40 -16.38 -3.88
C SER A 81 -2.39 -15.84 -4.91
N VAL A 82 -3.45 -16.61 -5.14
CA VAL A 82 -4.54 -16.22 -6.03
C VAL A 82 -5.76 -15.88 -5.19
N ALA A 83 -6.30 -14.69 -5.38
CA ALA A 83 -7.58 -14.32 -4.76
C ALA A 83 -8.70 -15.05 -5.50
N LEU A 84 -9.51 -15.77 -4.73
CA LEU A 84 -10.73 -16.39 -5.24
C LEU A 84 -11.87 -15.39 -5.11
N GLY A 85 -12.52 -15.08 -6.22
CA GLY A 85 -13.64 -14.16 -6.27
C GLY A 85 -14.90 -14.89 -6.71
N GLN A 86 -16.02 -14.56 -6.08
CA GLN A 86 -17.36 -14.98 -6.50
C GLN A 86 -18.06 -13.81 -7.18
N ALA A 87 -18.62 -14.05 -8.35
CA ALA A 87 -19.47 -13.08 -9.03
C ALA A 87 -20.88 -13.12 -8.44
N ILE A 88 -21.37 -11.98 -8.03
CA ILE A 88 -22.72 -11.83 -7.46
C ILE A 88 -23.52 -10.90 -8.36
N HIS A 89 -24.74 -11.33 -8.70
CA HIS A 89 -25.69 -10.54 -9.44
C HIS A 89 -26.52 -9.68 -8.49
N VAL A 90 -26.39 -8.38 -8.59
CA VAL A 90 -27.11 -7.41 -7.76
C VAL A 90 -28.07 -6.62 -8.62
N HIS A 91 -29.35 -6.72 -8.34
CA HIS A 91 -30.37 -5.90 -8.99
C HIS A 91 -30.31 -4.46 -8.45
N PRO A 92 -30.50 -3.44 -9.29
CA PRO A 92 -30.54 -2.03 -8.86
C PRO A 92 -31.48 -1.78 -7.69
N ASP A 93 -32.64 -2.41 -7.69
CA ASP A 93 -33.67 -2.29 -6.65
C ASP A 93 -33.22 -2.85 -5.27
N ALA A 94 -32.19 -3.68 -5.26
CA ALA A 94 -31.63 -4.25 -4.04
C ALA A 94 -30.57 -3.34 -3.43
N ILE A 95 -30.09 -2.33 -4.16
CA ILE A 95 -29.03 -1.43 -3.72
C ILE A 95 -29.62 -0.32 -2.88
N ILE A 96 -29.21 -0.25 -1.63
CA ILE A 96 -29.61 0.82 -0.69
C ILE A 96 -28.66 2.00 -0.85
N SER A 97 -27.36 1.72 -0.99
CA SER A 97 -26.31 2.76 -1.12
C SER A 97 -25.12 2.17 -1.86
N ALA A 98 -24.47 3.00 -2.66
CA ALA A 98 -23.25 2.67 -3.35
C ALA A 98 -22.15 3.69 -3.02
N GLU A 99 -20.94 3.18 -2.79
CA GLU A 99 -19.77 3.99 -2.49
C GLU A 99 -18.61 3.52 -3.39
N LEU A 100 -17.92 4.48 -3.97
CA LEU A 100 -16.73 4.23 -4.79
C LEU A 100 -15.49 4.36 -3.92
N ARG A 101 -14.58 3.40 -4.03
CA ARG A 101 -13.27 3.46 -3.39
C ARG A 101 -12.35 4.36 -4.19
N VAL A 102 -12.01 5.51 -3.64
CA VAL A 102 -11.12 6.49 -4.27
C VAL A 102 -9.84 6.66 -3.48
N LEU A 103 -8.75 6.87 -4.19
CA LEU A 103 -7.50 7.31 -3.58
C LEU A 103 -7.66 8.73 -3.02
N ASP A 104 -7.43 8.88 -1.73
CA ASP A 104 -7.36 10.20 -1.11
C ASP A 104 -6.05 10.88 -1.50
N GLY A 105 -6.11 11.69 -2.57
CA GLY A 105 -4.92 12.38 -3.11
C GLY A 105 -4.22 13.28 -2.08
N PHE A 106 -4.97 13.90 -1.17
CA PHE A 106 -4.40 14.77 -0.15
C PHE A 106 -3.57 13.97 0.87
N LYS A 107 -4.11 12.86 1.36
CA LYS A 107 -3.39 11.96 2.28
C LYS A 107 -2.18 11.33 1.61
N THR A 108 -2.34 10.89 0.37
CA THR A 108 -1.24 10.29 -0.41
C THR A 108 -0.12 11.28 -0.65
N THR A 109 -0.43 12.51 -1.05
CA THR A 109 0.56 13.58 -1.26
C THR A 109 1.26 13.95 0.04
N GLY A 110 0.53 14.04 1.15
CA GLY A 110 1.08 14.32 2.48
C GLY A 110 2.09 13.25 2.93
N ILE A 111 1.79 11.97 2.70
CA ILE A 111 2.69 10.86 3.04
C ILE A 111 3.96 10.91 2.19
N ILE A 112 3.84 11.12 0.88
CA ILE A 112 4.98 11.21 -0.03
C ILE A 112 5.87 12.40 0.35
N ALA A 113 5.29 13.57 0.58
CA ALA A 113 6.03 14.76 1.00
C ALA A 113 6.73 14.54 2.35
N GLY A 114 6.06 13.90 3.31
CA GLY A 114 6.63 13.56 4.61
C GLY A 114 7.81 12.58 4.50
N MET A 115 7.72 11.58 3.63
CA MET A 115 8.82 10.63 3.39
C MET A 115 10.03 11.31 2.76
N ILE A 116 9.83 12.19 1.77
CA ILE A 116 10.91 12.94 1.13
C ILE A 116 11.60 13.85 2.14
N ALA A 117 10.83 14.63 2.90
CA ALA A 117 11.36 15.52 3.93
C ALA A 117 12.12 14.74 5.02
N GLY A 118 11.58 13.62 5.48
CA GLY A 118 12.23 12.75 6.47
C GLY A 118 13.55 12.16 5.96
N ALA A 119 13.57 11.65 4.74
CA ALA A 119 14.78 11.12 4.11
C ALA A 119 15.85 12.19 3.93
N THR A 120 15.46 13.39 3.49
CA THR A 120 16.38 14.52 3.34
C THR A 120 16.99 14.95 4.67
N THR A 121 16.17 15.02 5.72
CA THR A 121 16.63 15.36 7.07
C THR A 121 17.64 14.34 7.58
N LEU A 122 17.34 13.04 7.42
CA LEU A 122 18.26 11.97 7.84
C LEU A 122 19.58 12.01 7.09
N LEU A 123 19.56 12.31 5.78
CA LEU A 123 20.78 12.45 4.99
C LEU A 123 21.63 13.65 5.48
N LEU A 124 21.00 14.79 5.72
CA LEU A 124 21.71 15.98 6.20
C LEU A 124 22.33 15.75 7.58
N LEU A 125 21.58 15.16 8.51
CA LEU A 125 22.10 14.83 9.84
C LEU A 125 23.20 13.76 9.78
N GLY A 126 23.10 12.79 8.88
CA GLY A 126 24.11 11.77 8.67
C GLY A 126 25.43 12.35 8.11
N MET A 127 25.33 13.31 7.18
CA MET A 127 26.49 13.98 6.63
C MET A 127 27.19 14.88 7.67
N ASP A 128 26.40 15.57 8.50
CA ASP A 128 26.93 16.40 9.58
C ASP A 128 27.68 15.54 10.62
N ALA A 129 27.13 14.42 11.01
CA ALA A 129 27.77 13.46 11.91
C ALA A 129 29.05 12.83 11.33
N MET A 130 29.15 12.72 9.99
CA MET A 130 30.38 12.24 9.33
C MET A 130 31.45 13.32 9.17
N SER A 131 31.06 14.60 9.10
CA SER A 131 32.01 15.71 9.01
C SER A 131 32.70 16.02 10.35
N ASP A 132 32.09 15.65 11.47
CA ASP A 132 32.70 15.78 12.81
C ASP A 132 33.70 14.64 13.16
N GLN A 133 33.90 13.66 12.26
CA GLN A 133 34.97 12.69 12.45
C GLN A 133 36.33 13.42 12.32
N ALA A 134 37.07 13.49 13.43
CA ALA A 134 38.43 14.03 13.47
C ALA A 134 39.26 13.43 12.33
N PRO A 135 40.10 14.23 11.67
CA PRO A 135 40.93 13.74 10.59
C PRO A 135 41.73 12.53 11.05
N LEU A 136 41.66 11.46 10.27
CA LEU A 136 42.45 10.26 10.55
C LEU A 136 43.90 10.67 10.82
N PRO A 137 44.55 10.18 11.87
CA PRO A 137 45.95 10.49 12.12
C PRO A 137 46.73 10.15 10.83
N GLN A 138 47.37 11.17 10.27
CA GLN A 138 48.23 10.95 9.12
C GLN A 138 49.36 10.02 9.58
N PRO A 139 49.63 8.95 8.86
CA PRO A 139 50.78 8.11 9.16
C PRO A 139 52.03 8.98 9.05
N ASP A 140 52.86 8.97 10.09
CA ASP A 140 54.12 9.66 10.12
C ASP A 140 54.93 9.31 8.86
N PRO A 141 55.52 10.29 8.17
CA PRO A 141 56.36 9.99 7.02
C PRO A 141 57.48 9.04 7.45
N PRO A 142 57.74 7.99 6.67
CA PRO A 142 58.81 7.05 6.97
C PRO A 142 60.14 7.80 7.14
N ASP A 143 60.75 7.61 8.30
CA ASP A 143 62.05 8.26 8.65
C ASP A 143 63.16 7.60 7.82
N PHE A 144 63.37 8.11 6.59
CA PHE A 144 64.46 7.70 5.71
C PHE A 144 65.80 8.27 6.21
N ARG A 145 66.21 7.93 7.43
CA ARG A 145 67.59 8.13 7.83
C ARG A 145 68.47 7.09 7.19
N MET A 146 69.04 7.44 6.04
CA MET A 146 70.14 6.67 5.42
C MET A 146 71.31 6.65 6.43
N ARG A 147 71.49 5.52 7.06
CA ARG A 147 72.77 5.25 7.78
C ARG A 147 73.88 5.11 6.73
N LEU A 148 74.62 6.16 6.54
CA LEU A 148 75.88 6.09 5.80
C LEU A 148 76.82 5.16 6.57
N ILE A 149 77.01 3.95 6.03
CA ILE A 149 77.99 3.01 6.57
C ILE A 149 79.36 3.56 6.14
N SER A 150 80.08 4.14 7.09
CA SER A 150 81.48 4.52 6.88
C SER A 150 82.33 3.24 6.80
N ILE A 151 82.86 2.95 5.62
CA ILE A 151 83.80 1.85 5.39
C ILE A 151 85.18 2.39 5.71
N PRO A 152 85.88 1.88 6.73
CA PRO A 152 87.26 2.30 6.93
C PRO A 152 88.14 1.62 5.86
N ILE A 153 88.86 2.49 5.04
CA ILE A 153 89.88 2.07 4.09
C ILE A 153 91.19 2.08 4.91
N GLY A 154 91.73 0.85 5.19
CA GLY A 154 93.08 0.68 5.70
C GLY A 154 94.05 0.23 4.62
#